data_47114310964c4126ed355bb7b37dd242
#
_entry.id   47114310964c4126ed355bb7b37dd242
#
_cell.length_a   1.000
_cell.length_b   1.000
_cell.length_c   1.000
_cell.angle_alpha   90.00
_cell.angle_beta   90.00
_cell.angle_gamma   90.00
#
_symmetry.space_group_name_H-M   'P 1'
#
loop_
_entity.id
_entity.type
_entity.pdbx_description
1 polymer ?
#
loop_
_entity_poly.entity_id
_entity_poly.type
_entity_poly.pdbx_seq_one_letter_code
_entity_poly.pdbx_strand_id
1 'polypeptide(L)'
;IQDHSTIGIVVTCDGSFGEIERENYIKAEEQTIKELKKLKKPFVVLMNTVKPYGEEVRQLSKELAEKYHVTVVPVNCKQLGKEDILQIFEKVLCEFPISSMEFYLPKWVNMLPVDYPLKADLINQIRELMDQYETIKDARENEVNLESEYVTASKMDGIDLSSGCVRIWVQIGDNYYYQMLSEMVDEPIQNEYQLLSSLKDMAKMKKEYRKVIHAMDAVRNNGYGVVSPERSEIRLD
;
A
#
# COMPACT_ATOMS: atom_id res chain seq x y z
N ILE A 1 18.74 -2.57 28.22
CA ILE A 1 18.16 -2.77 26.89
C ILE A 1 16.66 -3.05 27.02
N GLN A 2 16.24 -3.89 27.97
CA GLN A 2 14.85 -4.36 28.04
C GLN A 2 13.83 -3.22 28.24
N ASP A 3 14.09 -2.27 29.10
CA ASP A 3 13.12 -1.26 29.53
C ASP A 3 13.33 0.16 28.93
N HIS A 4 14.51 0.45 28.40
CA HIS A 4 14.88 1.82 28.02
C HIS A 4 15.40 1.99 26.58
N SER A 5 15.49 0.90 25.81
CA SER A 5 16.01 0.96 24.44
C SER A 5 14.90 0.67 23.43
N THR A 6 14.75 1.52 22.46
CA THR A 6 13.81 1.33 21.34
C THR A 6 14.41 0.46 20.24
N ILE A 7 15.74 0.47 20.09
CA ILE A 7 16.50 -0.17 19.02
C ILE A 7 17.69 -0.91 19.61
N GLY A 8 18.10 -2.04 19.00
CA GLY A 8 19.33 -2.74 19.30
C GLY A 8 20.36 -2.61 18.16
N ILE A 9 21.61 -2.46 18.51
CA ILE A 9 22.73 -2.59 17.57
C ILE A 9 23.69 -3.63 18.16
N VAL A 10 23.87 -4.73 17.43
CA VAL A 10 24.87 -5.76 17.77
C VAL A 10 26.12 -5.48 16.97
N VAL A 11 27.26 -5.39 17.62
CA VAL A 11 28.55 -5.26 16.94
C VAL A 11 29.28 -6.58 17.02
N THR A 12 29.61 -7.15 15.88
CA THR A 12 30.46 -8.33 15.74
C THR A 12 31.68 -8.01 14.88
N CYS A 13 32.60 -8.93 14.71
CA CYS A 13 33.84 -8.73 13.94
C CYS A 13 34.09 -9.93 13.01
N ASP A 14 34.68 -9.66 11.87
CA ASP A 14 35.16 -10.68 10.92
C ASP A 14 36.52 -11.28 11.28
N GLY A 15 37.12 -10.84 12.40
CA GLY A 15 38.47 -11.25 12.83
C GLY A 15 39.57 -10.36 12.29
N SER A 16 39.28 -9.35 11.46
CA SER A 16 40.30 -8.45 10.90
C SER A 16 40.79 -7.38 11.88
N PHE A 17 40.14 -7.22 13.02
CA PHE A 17 40.52 -6.31 14.07
C PHE A 17 40.99 -7.06 15.33
N GLY A 18 42.20 -6.74 15.79
CA GLY A 18 42.77 -7.29 17.01
C GLY A 18 43.37 -8.68 16.85
N GLU A 19 43.59 -9.37 17.96
CA GLU A 19 44.24 -10.70 18.02
C GLU A 19 43.24 -11.85 18.15
N ILE A 20 41.92 -11.54 18.11
CA ILE A 20 40.84 -12.51 18.31
C ILE A 20 40.33 -12.98 16.96
N GLU A 21 40.45 -14.25 16.67
CA GLU A 21 39.93 -14.87 15.46
C GLU A 21 38.40 -14.90 15.43
N ARG A 22 37.83 -14.90 14.25
CA ARG A 22 36.36 -14.90 13.99
C ARG A 22 35.63 -16.00 14.80
N GLU A 23 36.21 -17.18 14.91
CA GLU A 23 35.58 -18.33 15.57
C GLU A 23 35.24 -18.08 17.05
N ASN A 24 36.01 -17.22 17.71
CA ASN A 24 35.81 -16.88 19.11
C ASN A 24 34.61 -15.95 19.33
N TYR A 25 34.15 -15.24 18.29
CA TYR A 25 32.97 -14.35 18.36
C TYR A 25 31.66 -15.12 18.16
N ILE A 26 31.64 -16.24 17.44
CA ILE A 26 30.43 -16.93 16.98
C ILE A 26 29.47 -17.26 18.11
N LYS A 27 29.97 -17.86 19.21
CA LYS A 27 29.09 -18.26 20.32
C LYS A 27 28.41 -17.08 21.02
N ALA A 28 29.17 -16.00 21.27
CA ALA A 28 28.65 -14.80 21.91
C ALA A 28 27.66 -14.06 20.98
N GLU A 29 27.95 -14.01 19.69
CA GLU A 29 27.09 -13.45 18.65
C GLU A 29 25.75 -14.19 18.60
N GLU A 30 25.77 -15.51 18.48
CA GLU A 30 24.55 -16.32 18.47
C GLU A 30 23.68 -16.15 19.71
N GLN A 31 24.31 -16.10 20.87
CA GLN A 31 23.59 -15.90 22.14
C GLN A 31 22.95 -14.52 22.19
N THR A 32 23.71 -13.47 21.84
CA THR A 32 23.22 -12.09 21.85
C THR A 32 22.06 -11.90 20.85
N ILE A 33 22.19 -12.44 19.65
CA ILE A 33 21.14 -12.36 18.62
C ILE A 33 19.87 -13.11 19.09
N LYS A 34 20.02 -14.31 19.68
CA LYS A 34 18.88 -15.06 20.21
C LYS A 34 18.17 -14.31 21.36
N GLU A 35 18.91 -13.65 22.22
CA GLU A 35 18.34 -12.85 23.32
C GLU A 35 17.59 -11.63 22.78
N LEU A 36 18.15 -10.89 21.80
CA LEU A 36 17.48 -9.75 21.18
C LEU A 36 16.22 -10.13 20.42
N LYS A 37 16.23 -11.26 19.69
CA LYS A 37 15.02 -11.78 19.03
C LYS A 37 13.90 -12.06 20.01
N LYS A 38 14.21 -12.61 21.20
CA LYS A 38 13.20 -12.84 22.26
C LYS A 38 12.57 -11.55 22.76
N LEU A 39 13.30 -10.41 22.71
CA LEU A 39 12.78 -9.11 23.10
C LEU A 39 11.83 -8.49 22.09
N LYS A 40 11.74 -9.04 20.87
CA LYS A 40 10.91 -8.53 19.76
C LYS A 40 11.15 -7.05 19.45
N LYS A 41 12.36 -6.56 19.66
CA LYS A 41 12.76 -5.20 19.35
C LYS A 41 13.52 -5.17 18.03
N PRO A 42 13.35 -4.13 17.21
CA PRO A 42 14.13 -3.98 15.98
C PRO A 42 15.62 -3.85 16.32
N PHE A 43 16.46 -4.59 15.60
CA PHE A 43 17.91 -4.49 15.75
C PHE A 43 18.62 -4.83 14.45
N VAL A 44 19.83 -4.32 14.31
CA VAL A 44 20.73 -4.63 13.21
C VAL A 44 22.05 -5.17 13.76
N VAL A 45 22.77 -5.93 12.95
CA VAL A 45 24.11 -6.42 13.25
C VAL A 45 25.12 -5.62 12.44
N LEU A 46 26.05 -4.95 13.10
CA LEU A 46 27.20 -4.30 12.46
C LEU A 46 28.37 -5.27 12.48
N MET A 47 28.85 -5.63 11.30
CA MET A 47 30.08 -6.40 11.16
C MET A 47 31.27 -5.46 11.02
N ASN A 48 32.05 -5.31 12.10
CA ASN A 48 33.23 -4.51 12.11
C ASN A 48 34.37 -5.18 11.31
N THR A 49 34.83 -4.52 10.27
CA THR A 49 35.84 -5.03 9.34
C THR A 49 36.77 -3.93 8.85
N VAL A 50 38.02 -4.28 8.54
CA VAL A 50 39.00 -3.33 7.93
C VAL A 50 38.60 -3.00 6.50
N LYS A 51 37.89 -3.91 5.79
CA LYS A 51 37.55 -3.77 4.36
C LYS A 51 36.04 -3.93 4.13
N PRO A 52 35.19 -2.98 4.53
CA PRO A 52 33.72 -3.11 4.46
C PRO A 52 33.16 -3.35 3.05
N TYR A 53 33.91 -2.99 2.02
CA TYR A 53 33.53 -3.18 0.61
C TYR A 53 34.16 -4.42 -0.04
N GLY A 54 34.91 -5.24 0.72
CA GLY A 54 35.54 -6.47 0.23
C GLY A 54 34.52 -7.56 -0.09
N GLU A 55 34.79 -8.35 -1.14
CA GLU A 55 33.87 -9.42 -1.58
C GLU A 55 33.69 -10.50 -0.50
N GLU A 56 34.76 -10.90 0.17
CA GLU A 56 34.75 -11.88 1.27
C GLU A 56 33.83 -11.43 2.42
N VAL A 57 33.89 -10.14 2.76
CA VAL A 57 33.05 -9.58 3.82
C VAL A 57 31.59 -9.48 3.40
N ARG A 58 31.34 -9.15 2.13
CA ARG A 58 29.97 -9.14 1.57
C ARG A 58 29.36 -10.53 1.63
N GLN A 59 30.14 -11.54 1.24
CA GLN A 59 29.68 -12.92 1.29
C GLN A 59 29.39 -13.37 2.73
N LEU A 60 30.31 -13.11 3.66
CA LEU A 60 30.12 -13.41 5.08
C LEU A 60 28.91 -12.68 5.65
N SER A 61 28.69 -11.41 5.27
CA SER A 61 27.51 -10.64 5.73
C SER A 61 26.22 -11.26 5.23
N LYS A 62 26.17 -11.75 3.99
CA LYS A 62 25.00 -12.45 3.45
C LYS A 62 24.74 -13.76 4.19
N GLU A 63 25.77 -14.58 4.40
CA GLU A 63 25.66 -15.84 5.13
C GLU A 63 25.12 -15.63 6.55
N LEU A 64 25.59 -14.59 7.24
CA LEU A 64 25.10 -14.26 8.57
C LEU A 64 23.65 -13.72 8.54
N ALA A 65 23.31 -12.90 7.55
CA ALA A 65 21.97 -12.39 7.37
C ALA A 65 20.98 -13.53 7.12
N GLU A 66 21.32 -14.50 6.28
CA GLU A 66 20.53 -15.70 6.01
C GLU A 66 20.44 -16.61 7.23
N LYS A 67 21.58 -16.89 7.89
CA LYS A 67 21.65 -17.76 9.07
C LYS A 67 20.79 -17.25 10.23
N TYR A 68 20.85 -15.95 10.47
CA TYR A 68 20.18 -15.34 11.61
C TYR A 68 18.88 -14.64 11.26
N HIS A 69 18.51 -14.52 9.98
CA HIS A 69 17.36 -13.73 9.52
C HIS A 69 17.36 -12.33 10.15
N VAL A 70 18.46 -11.60 9.96
CA VAL A 70 18.66 -10.23 10.47
C VAL A 70 19.45 -9.41 9.47
N THR A 71 19.31 -8.11 9.51
CA THR A 71 20.12 -7.23 8.67
C THR A 71 21.54 -7.12 9.22
N VAL A 72 22.53 -7.46 8.38
CA VAL A 72 23.97 -7.36 8.70
C VAL A 72 24.59 -6.27 7.83
N VAL A 73 25.25 -5.31 8.45
CA VAL A 73 25.88 -4.16 7.78
C VAL A 73 27.39 -4.19 8.02
N PRO A 74 28.21 -4.44 7.00
CA PRO A 74 29.67 -4.35 7.16
C PRO A 74 30.11 -2.89 7.26
N VAL A 75 30.90 -2.56 8.29
CA VAL A 75 31.38 -1.21 8.58
C VAL A 75 32.79 -1.22 9.13
N ASN A 76 33.53 -0.15 8.95
CA ASN A 76 34.78 0.09 9.67
C ASN A 76 34.52 1.05 10.84
N CYS A 77 34.35 0.49 12.04
CA CYS A 77 34.03 1.30 13.22
C CYS A 77 35.10 2.33 13.60
N LYS A 78 36.35 2.19 13.14
CA LYS A 78 37.41 3.18 13.35
C LYS A 78 37.34 4.34 12.36
N GLN A 79 36.68 4.17 11.23
CA GLN A 79 36.62 5.13 10.12
C GLN A 79 35.17 5.44 9.70
N LEU A 80 34.24 5.40 10.64
CA LEU A 80 32.83 5.74 10.39
C LEU A 80 32.70 7.18 9.93
N GLY A 81 32.30 7.36 8.68
CA GLY A 81 31.92 8.65 8.12
C GLY A 81 30.44 8.96 8.35
N LYS A 82 30.04 10.17 7.98
CA LYS A 82 28.65 10.60 8.06
C LYS A 82 27.72 9.72 7.21
N GLU A 83 28.18 9.32 6.03
CA GLU A 83 27.43 8.47 5.11
C GLU A 83 27.19 7.07 5.67
N ASP A 84 28.20 6.46 6.28
CA ASP A 84 28.09 5.17 6.95
C ASP A 84 27.05 5.21 8.08
N ILE A 85 27.10 6.28 8.88
CA ILE A 85 26.12 6.46 9.97
C ILE A 85 24.70 6.60 9.43
N LEU A 86 24.50 7.36 8.36
CA LEU A 86 23.18 7.51 7.73
C LEU A 86 22.68 6.17 7.16
N GLN A 87 23.54 5.38 6.54
CA GLN A 87 23.19 4.03 6.06
C GLN A 87 22.80 3.09 7.19
N ILE A 88 23.54 3.12 8.31
CA ILE A 88 23.21 2.33 9.50
C ILE A 88 21.81 2.72 10.02
N PHE A 89 21.53 4.02 10.15
CA PHE A 89 20.21 4.48 10.59
C PHE A 89 19.10 4.09 9.61
N GLU A 90 19.33 4.22 8.31
CA GLU A 90 18.36 3.78 7.31
C GLU A 90 18.05 2.28 7.44
N LYS A 91 19.06 1.44 7.62
CA LYS A 91 18.88 0.00 7.82
C LYS A 91 18.15 -0.30 9.14
N VAL A 92 18.47 0.42 10.19
CA VAL A 92 17.76 0.30 11.47
C VAL A 92 16.28 0.67 11.33
N LEU A 93 15.97 1.78 10.64
CA LEU A 93 14.59 2.20 10.41
C LEU A 93 13.80 1.19 9.58
N CYS A 94 14.45 0.48 8.65
CA CYS A 94 13.82 -0.59 7.89
C CYS A 94 13.39 -1.79 8.76
N GLU A 95 14.00 -2.02 9.91
CA GLU A 95 13.62 -3.10 10.84
C GLU A 95 12.42 -2.74 11.74
N PHE A 96 11.90 -1.52 11.64
CA PHE A 96 10.69 -1.15 12.36
C PHE A 96 9.44 -1.77 11.74
N PRO A 97 8.42 -2.06 12.56
CA PRO A 97 7.15 -2.51 12.05
C PRO A 97 6.47 -1.42 11.21
N ILE A 98 5.70 -1.84 10.22
CA ILE A 98 4.85 -0.93 9.45
C ILE A 98 3.75 -0.41 10.38
N SER A 99 3.63 0.92 10.49
CA SER A 99 2.61 1.55 11.31
C SER A 99 1.27 1.66 10.59
N SER A 100 1.30 1.92 9.28
CA SER A 100 0.11 2.02 8.44
C SER A 100 0.43 1.74 6.97
N MET A 101 -0.58 1.25 6.24
CA MET A 101 -0.55 1.14 4.78
C MET A 101 -1.68 1.98 4.20
N GLU A 102 -1.36 2.86 3.25
CA GLU A 102 -2.32 3.69 2.54
C GLU A 102 -2.47 3.20 1.10
N PHE A 103 -3.69 2.83 0.73
CA PHE A 103 -4.01 2.36 -0.61
C PHE A 103 -4.73 3.45 -1.39
N TYR A 104 -4.14 3.88 -2.49
CA TYR A 104 -4.70 4.86 -3.41
C TYR A 104 -5.45 4.15 -4.53
N LEU A 105 -6.77 4.17 -4.42
CA LEU A 105 -7.71 3.55 -5.36
C LEU A 105 -8.43 4.62 -6.19
N PRO A 106 -8.95 4.30 -7.38
CA PRO A 106 -9.86 5.18 -8.10
C PRO A 106 -11.06 5.58 -7.23
N LYS A 107 -11.40 6.86 -7.20
CA LYS A 107 -12.41 7.42 -6.27
C LYS A 107 -13.79 6.76 -6.39
N TRP A 108 -14.15 6.28 -7.56
CA TRP A 108 -15.43 5.62 -7.78
C TRP A 108 -15.59 4.31 -6.99
N VAL A 109 -14.48 3.62 -6.67
CA VAL A 109 -14.49 2.39 -5.84
C VAL A 109 -15.03 2.67 -4.44
N ASN A 110 -14.81 3.87 -3.92
CA ASN A 110 -15.33 4.25 -2.61
C ASN A 110 -16.87 4.33 -2.57
N MET A 111 -17.50 4.57 -3.73
CA MET A 111 -18.96 4.64 -3.87
C MET A 111 -19.62 3.26 -3.88
N LEU A 112 -18.85 2.19 -4.16
CA LEU A 112 -19.36 0.83 -4.18
C LEU A 112 -19.75 0.37 -2.77
N PRO A 113 -20.84 -0.40 -2.61
CA PRO A 113 -21.13 -1.12 -1.38
C PRO A 113 -19.96 -2.06 -0.99
N VAL A 114 -19.86 -2.38 0.29
CA VAL A 114 -18.75 -3.24 0.79
C VAL A 114 -18.85 -4.67 0.26
N ASP A 115 -20.07 -5.12 0.00
CA ASP A 115 -20.42 -6.44 -0.54
C ASP A 115 -20.35 -6.50 -2.07
N TYR A 116 -20.07 -5.39 -2.76
CA TYR A 116 -19.85 -5.42 -4.20
C TYR A 116 -18.61 -6.27 -4.53
N PRO A 117 -18.69 -7.22 -5.49
CA PRO A 117 -17.64 -8.23 -5.72
C PRO A 117 -16.23 -7.67 -5.83
N LEU A 118 -16.04 -6.63 -6.65
CA LEU A 118 -14.76 -5.95 -6.82
C LEU A 118 -14.22 -5.40 -5.48
N LYS A 119 -15.06 -4.74 -4.70
CA LYS A 119 -14.64 -4.12 -3.42
C LYS A 119 -14.35 -5.17 -2.36
N ALA A 120 -15.14 -6.23 -2.30
CA ALA A 120 -14.94 -7.34 -1.38
C ALA A 120 -13.62 -8.07 -1.69
N ASP A 121 -13.33 -8.31 -2.96
CA ASP A 121 -12.08 -8.93 -3.41
C ASP A 121 -10.87 -8.05 -3.04
N LEU A 122 -10.90 -6.76 -3.37
CA LEU A 122 -9.84 -5.83 -3.00
C LEU A 122 -9.57 -5.81 -1.49
N ILE A 123 -10.62 -5.81 -0.65
CA ILE A 123 -10.46 -5.84 0.80
C ILE A 123 -9.76 -7.12 1.25
N ASN A 124 -10.07 -8.27 0.65
CA ASN A 124 -9.42 -9.53 0.98
C ASN A 124 -7.95 -9.53 0.54
N GLN A 125 -7.67 -9.09 -0.67
CA GLN A 125 -6.30 -8.97 -1.19
C GLN A 125 -5.43 -8.01 -0.37
N ILE A 126 -6.00 -6.88 0.07
CA ILE A 126 -5.33 -5.93 0.96
C ILE A 126 -5.01 -6.59 2.32
N ARG A 127 -5.93 -7.37 2.88
CA ARG A 127 -5.68 -8.08 4.16
C ARG A 127 -4.56 -9.11 4.00
N GLU A 128 -4.59 -9.92 2.95
CA GLU A 128 -3.54 -10.89 2.66
C GLU A 128 -2.18 -10.22 2.49
N LEU A 129 -2.13 -9.09 1.81
CA LEU A 129 -0.92 -8.29 1.66
C LEU A 129 -0.41 -7.75 3.00
N MET A 130 -1.30 -7.25 3.85
CA MET A 130 -0.95 -6.75 5.19
C MET A 130 -0.41 -7.85 6.10
N ASP A 131 -0.89 -9.07 5.96
CA ASP A 131 -0.42 -10.22 6.72
C ASP A 131 0.98 -10.69 6.26
N GLN A 132 1.40 -10.35 5.04
CA GLN A 132 2.72 -10.70 4.49
C GLN A 132 3.81 -9.73 4.92
N TYR A 133 3.48 -8.48 5.22
CA TYR A 133 4.46 -7.44 5.50
C TYR A 133 4.38 -6.99 6.95
N GLU A 134 5.37 -7.39 7.74
CA GLU A 134 5.49 -7.00 9.15
C GLU A 134 6.36 -5.74 9.31
N THR A 135 7.45 -5.66 8.55
CA THR A 135 8.45 -4.59 8.66
C THR A 135 8.53 -3.71 7.40
N ILE A 136 9.07 -2.53 7.58
CA ILE A 136 9.38 -1.62 6.45
C ILE A 136 10.34 -2.30 5.45
N LYS A 137 11.25 -3.15 5.94
CA LYS A 137 12.15 -3.94 5.12
C LYS A 137 11.38 -4.87 4.20
N ASP A 138 10.38 -5.60 4.71
CA ASP A 138 9.58 -6.52 3.91
C ASP A 138 8.89 -5.80 2.76
N ALA A 139 8.33 -4.62 3.04
CA ALA A 139 7.72 -3.79 2.00
C ALA A 139 8.72 -3.27 0.96
N ARG A 140 9.98 -3.04 1.34
CA ARG A 140 11.02 -2.49 0.46
C ARG A 140 11.66 -3.55 -0.43
N GLU A 141 11.80 -4.77 0.07
CA GLU A 141 12.49 -5.88 -0.61
C GLU A 141 11.55 -6.72 -1.48
N ASN A 142 10.25 -6.68 -1.23
CA ASN A 142 9.25 -7.40 -1.98
C ASN A 142 8.44 -6.48 -2.89
N GLU A 143 8.06 -6.98 -4.06
CA GLU A 143 7.16 -6.28 -4.96
C GLU A 143 5.73 -6.39 -4.43
N VAL A 144 5.04 -5.25 -4.39
CA VAL A 144 3.61 -5.23 -4.06
C VAL A 144 2.82 -5.78 -5.24
N ASN A 145 2.25 -6.95 -5.07
CA ASN A 145 1.37 -7.57 -6.06
C ASN A 145 0.02 -7.93 -5.43
N LEU A 146 -1.04 -7.38 -6.01
CA LEU A 146 -2.42 -7.74 -5.66
C LEU A 146 -2.92 -8.71 -6.73
N GLU A 147 -3.12 -9.98 -6.35
CA GLU A 147 -3.61 -11.03 -7.24
C GLU A 147 -5.13 -10.98 -7.40
N SER A 148 -5.61 -9.96 -8.10
CA SER A 148 -7.02 -9.71 -8.34
C SER A 148 -7.30 -9.57 -9.83
N GLU A 149 -8.39 -10.14 -10.32
CA GLU A 149 -8.83 -9.98 -11.72
C GLU A 149 -9.19 -8.51 -12.05
N TYR A 150 -9.53 -7.72 -11.03
CA TYR A 150 -9.93 -6.32 -11.17
C TYR A 150 -8.73 -5.37 -11.27
N VAL A 151 -7.57 -5.78 -10.74
CA VAL A 151 -6.36 -4.96 -10.66
C VAL A 151 -5.50 -5.14 -11.90
N THR A 152 -5.23 -4.06 -12.61
CA THR A 152 -4.33 -4.07 -13.78
C THR A 152 -2.89 -3.78 -13.41
N ALA A 153 -2.65 -3.04 -12.33
CA ALA A 153 -1.34 -2.77 -11.78
C ALA A 153 -1.43 -2.37 -10.31
N SER A 154 -0.45 -2.80 -9.54
CA SER A 154 -0.21 -2.30 -8.18
C SER A 154 1.26 -1.88 -8.07
N LYS A 155 1.51 -0.78 -7.40
CA LYS A 155 2.86 -0.23 -7.26
C LYS A 155 3.02 0.47 -5.93
N MET A 156 4.16 0.22 -5.30
CA MET A 156 4.57 1.05 -4.17
C MET A 156 4.92 2.46 -4.65
N ASP A 157 4.23 3.46 -4.12
CA ASP A 157 4.46 4.88 -4.42
C ASP A 157 5.57 5.46 -3.53
N GLY A 158 5.71 4.95 -2.32
CA GLY A 158 6.79 5.34 -1.42
C GLY A 158 6.60 4.83 0.00
N ILE A 159 7.68 4.96 0.77
CA ILE A 159 7.73 4.63 2.19
C ILE A 159 8.17 5.87 2.95
N ASP A 160 7.37 6.31 3.88
CA ASP A 160 7.75 7.35 4.84
C ASP A 160 8.36 6.70 6.08
N LEU A 161 9.68 6.72 6.16
CA LEU A 161 10.43 6.14 7.28
C LEU A 161 10.19 6.86 8.61
N SER A 162 9.72 8.10 8.58
CA SER A 162 9.48 8.88 9.81
C SER A 162 8.19 8.45 10.50
N SER A 163 7.17 8.11 9.75
CA SER A 163 5.86 7.67 10.24
C SER A 163 5.65 6.16 10.19
N GLY A 164 6.51 5.43 9.46
CA GLY A 164 6.32 4.01 9.18
C GLY A 164 5.14 3.73 8.24
N CYS A 165 4.79 4.69 7.38
CA CYS A 165 3.70 4.58 6.45
C CYS A 165 4.16 4.10 5.07
N VAL A 166 3.52 3.06 4.55
CA VAL A 166 3.73 2.54 3.19
C VAL A 166 2.58 2.97 2.30
N ARG A 167 2.89 3.62 1.18
CA ARG A 167 1.89 4.08 0.20
C ARG A 167 1.89 3.20 -1.02
N ILE A 168 0.71 2.69 -1.38
CA ILE A 168 0.51 1.75 -2.47
C ILE A 168 -0.54 2.32 -3.43
N TRP A 169 -0.17 2.40 -4.70
CA TRP A 169 -1.06 2.80 -5.78
C TRP A 169 -1.65 1.58 -6.46
N VAL A 170 -2.96 1.56 -6.64
CA VAL A 170 -3.68 0.44 -7.26
C VAL A 170 -4.47 0.96 -8.44
N GLN A 171 -4.22 0.37 -9.60
CA GLN A 171 -4.95 0.67 -10.82
C GLN A 171 -5.97 -0.44 -11.10
N ILE A 172 -7.20 -0.05 -11.32
CA ILE A 172 -8.31 -0.95 -11.68
C ILE A 172 -8.62 -0.79 -13.15
N GLY A 173 -9.02 -1.87 -13.80
CA GLY A 173 -9.35 -1.84 -15.23
C GLY A 173 -10.56 -0.94 -15.53
N ASP A 174 -10.44 -0.10 -16.56
CA ASP A 174 -11.48 0.84 -16.96
C ASP A 174 -12.80 0.15 -17.35
N ASN A 175 -12.73 -1.10 -17.84
CA ASN A 175 -13.89 -1.92 -18.15
C ASN A 175 -14.81 -2.10 -16.94
N TYR A 176 -14.27 -2.25 -15.73
CA TYR A 176 -15.07 -2.39 -14.50
C TYR A 176 -15.77 -1.11 -14.09
N TYR A 177 -15.16 0.06 -14.38
CA TYR A 177 -15.83 1.34 -14.20
C TYR A 177 -17.08 1.46 -15.08
N TYR A 178 -16.96 1.11 -16.37
CA TYR A 178 -18.10 1.16 -17.28
C TYR A 178 -19.13 0.06 -16.99
N GLN A 179 -18.70 -1.11 -16.54
CA GLN A 179 -19.61 -2.15 -16.08
C GLN A 179 -20.45 -1.68 -14.90
N MET A 180 -19.83 -1.10 -13.88
CA MET A 180 -20.52 -0.54 -12.73
C MET A 180 -21.52 0.55 -13.13
N LEU A 181 -21.14 1.43 -14.05
CA LEU A 181 -22.05 2.45 -14.58
C LEU A 181 -23.24 1.83 -15.32
N SER A 182 -23.00 0.79 -16.12
CA SER A 182 -24.06 0.07 -16.84
C SER A 182 -25.06 -0.56 -15.88
N GLU A 183 -24.59 -1.16 -14.79
CA GLU A 183 -25.43 -1.74 -13.73
C GLU A 183 -26.26 -0.65 -12.99
N MET A 184 -25.67 0.53 -12.77
CA MET A 184 -26.39 1.63 -12.07
C MET A 184 -27.49 2.26 -12.92
N VAL A 185 -27.31 2.27 -14.25
CA VAL A 185 -28.20 2.98 -15.17
C VAL A 185 -29.16 2.02 -15.87
N ASP A 186 -28.90 0.72 -15.77
CA ASP A 186 -29.60 -0.36 -16.49
C ASP A 186 -29.51 -0.19 -18.03
N GLU A 187 -28.37 0.37 -18.50
CA GLU A 187 -28.07 0.58 -19.90
C GLU A 187 -26.62 0.21 -20.21
N PRO A 188 -26.31 -0.38 -21.39
CA PRO A 188 -24.94 -0.76 -21.73
C PRO A 188 -24.05 0.48 -21.98
N ILE A 189 -23.11 0.74 -21.09
CA ILE A 189 -22.11 1.81 -21.21
C ILE A 189 -20.73 1.13 -21.29
N GLN A 190 -19.98 1.35 -22.39
CA GLN A 190 -18.68 0.74 -22.61
C GLN A 190 -17.56 1.76 -22.81
N ASN A 191 -17.91 3.04 -22.99
CA ASN A 191 -16.95 4.12 -23.22
C ASN A 191 -17.55 5.48 -22.84
N GLU A 192 -16.68 6.50 -22.83
CA GLU A 192 -17.07 7.89 -22.48
C GLU A 192 -18.16 8.46 -23.39
N TYR A 193 -18.15 8.11 -24.67
CA TYR A 193 -19.16 8.60 -25.62
C TYR A 193 -20.56 8.12 -25.24
N GLN A 194 -20.70 6.83 -24.95
CA GLN A 194 -21.97 6.24 -24.53
C GLN A 194 -22.43 6.83 -23.19
N LEU A 195 -21.50 7.01 -22.22
CA LEU A 195 -21.79 7.67 -20.95
C LEU A 195 -22.35 9.06 -21.15
N LEU A 196 -21.69 9.88 -21.98
CA LEU A 196 -22.15 11.24 -22.28
C LEU A 196 -23.49 11.26 -23.00
N SER A 197 -23.76 10.30 -23.89
CA SER A 197 -25.04 10.15 -24.57
C SER A 197 -26.17 9.83 -23.57
N SER A 198 -25.98 8.81 -22.72
CA SER A 198 -26.96 8.42 -21.68
C SER A 198 -27.23 9.57 -20.71
N LEU A 199 -26.20 10.29 -20.27
CA LEU A 199 -26.38 11.47 -19.42
C LEU A 199 -27.20 12.57 -20.09
N LYS A 200 -26.99 12.78 -21.40
CA LYS A 200 -27.74 13.76 -22.18
C LYS A 200 -29.21 13.38 -22.35
N ASP A 201 -29.48 12.10 -22.59
CA ASP A 201 -30.84 11.59 -22.72
C ASP A 201 -31.58 11.60 -21.38
N MET A 202 -30.92 11.23 -20.29
CA MET A 202 -31.46 11.37 -18.93
C MET A 202 -31.76 12.83 -18.57
N ALA A 203 -30.87 13.76 -18.93
CA ALA A 203 -31.12 15.19 -18.70
C ALA A 203 -32.35 15.69 -19.45
N LYS A 204 -32.56 15.21 -20.69
CA LYS A 204 -33.73 15.51 -21.49
C LYS A 204 -34.99 14.92 -20.87
N MET A 205 -34.98 13.63 -20.54
CA MET A 205 -36.09 12.96 -19.86
C MET A 205 -36.45 13.65 -18.53
N LYS A 206 -35.46 14.04 -17.73
CA LYS A 206 -35.65 14.75 -16.47
C LYS A 206 -36.34 16.11 -16.68
N LYS A 207 -36.01 16.80 -17.77
CA LYS A 207 -36.65 18.07 -18.12
C LYS A 207 -38.11 17.86 -18.50
N GLU A 208 -38.41 16.83 -19.28
CA GLU A 208 -39.79 16.48 -19.67
C GLU A 208 -40.60 16.00 -18.46
N TYR A 209 -39.99 15.12 -17.60
CA TYR A 209 -40.64 14.63 -16.40
C TYR A 209 -41.01 15.74 -15.42
N ARG A 210 -40.18 16.80 -15.31
CA ARG A 210 -40.49 17.95 -14.46
C ARG A 210 -41.82 18.65 -14.83
N LYS A 211 -42.24 18.61 -16.10
CA LYS A 211 -43.46 19.22 -16.56
C LYS A 211 -44.70 18.48 -16.06
N VAL A 212 -44.58 17.16 -15.91
CA VAL A 212 -45.72 16.30 -15.57
C VAL A 212 -45.74 15.83 -14.10
N ILE A 213 -44.64 16.03 -13.36
CA ILE A 213 -44.50 15.51 -11.98
C ILE A 213 -45.61 15.99 -11.07
N HIS A 214 -45.92 17.28 -11.13
CA HIS A 214 -47.02 17.86 -10.30
C HIS A 214 -48.40 17.32 -10.67
N ALA A 215 -48.63 17.09 -11.96
CA ALA A 215 -49.88 16.47 -12.41
C ALA A 215 -49.96 14.99 -11.99
N MET A 216 -48.87 14.24 -12.03
CA MET A 216 -48.84 12.84 -11.56
C MET A 216 -49.05 12.74 -10.04
N ASP A 217 -48.45 13.65 -9.26
CA ASP A 217 -48.69 13.70 -7.82
C ASP A 217 -50.14 14.08 -7.50
N ALA A 218 -50.73 15.01 -8.27
CA ALA A 218 -52.14 15.34 -8.15
C ALA A 218 -53.06 14.15 -8.49
N VAL A 219 -52.72 13.37 -9.54
CA VAL A 219 -53.44 12.12 -9.89
C VAL A 219 -53.39 11.14 -8.74
N ARG A 220 -52.24 10.92 -8.10
CA ARG A 220 -52.09 9.99 -6.98
C ARG A 220 -52.90 10.41 -5.75
N ASN A 221 -52.95 11.71 -5.49
CA ASN A 221 -53.61 12.23 -4.29
C ASN A 221 -55.11 12.52 -4.49
N ASN A 222 -55.50 13.01 -5.65
CA ASN A 222 -56.82 13.57 -5.91
C ASN A 222 -57.60 12.84 -7.02
N GLY A 223 -56.97 11.85 -7.68
CA GLY A 223 -57.53 11.09 -8.77
C GLY A 223 -57.48 11.77 -10.15
N TYR A 224 -57.06 13.04 -10.22
CA TYR A 224 -56.82 13.75 -11.49
C TYR A 224 -55.67 14.76 -11.38
N GLY A 225 -55.01 15.06 -12.53
CA GLY A 225 -53.94 16.04 -12.63
C GLY A 225 -54.01 16.76 -13.97
N VAL A 226 -53.55 18.01 -13.98
CA VAL A 226 -53.55 18.87 -15.19
C VAL A 226 -52.12 19.19 -15.56
N VAL A 227 -51.73 18.94 -16.82
CA VAL A 227 -50.46 19.36 -17.40
C VAL A 227 -50.74 20.59 -18.26
N SER A 228 -50.17 21.73 -17.85
CA SER A 228 -50.32 22.98 -18.64
C SER A 228 -49.12 23.06 -19.63
N PRO A 229 -49.42 23.37 -20.91
CA PRO A 229 -48.36 23.58 -21.89
C PRO A 229 -47.53 24.84 -21.55
N GLU A 230 -46.22 24.78 -21.83
CA GLU A 230 -45.38 25.99 -21.79
C GLU A 230 -45.72 26.94 -22.95
N ARG A 231 -45.48 28.24 -22.77
CA ARG A 231 -45.73 29.26 -23.81
C ARG A 231 -45.05 28.95 -25.16
N SER A 232 -43.91 28.26 -25.12
CA SER A 232 -43.15 27.82 -26.31
C SER A 232 -43.82 26.65 -27.06
N GLU A 233 -44.76 25.95 -26.43
CA GLU A 233 -45.44 24.78 -27.01
C GLU A 233 -46.79 25.17 -27.63
N ILE A 234 -47.26 26.40 -27.35
CA ILE A 234 -48.50 26.92 -27.90
C ILE A 234 -48.18 27.54 -29.27
N ARG A 235 -48.67 26.94 -30.38
CA ARG A 235 -48.65 27.52 -31.71
C ARG A 235 -50.00 28.18 -31.92
N LEU A 236 -49.99 29.44 -32.28
CA LEU A 236 -51.16 30.18 -32.81
C LEU A 236 -51.14 29.97 -34.33
N ASP A 237 -52.10 29.25 -34.84
CA ASP A 237 -52.34 29.16 -36.30
C ASP A 237 -52.97 30.45 -36.82
#